data_b26886eafb619170d9142c91bd481df3
#
_entry.id   b26886eafb619170d9142c91bd481df3
#
_cell.length_a   1.000
_cell.length_b   1.000
_cell.length_c   1.000
_cell.angle_alpha   90.00
_cell.angle_beta   90.00
_cell.angle_gamma   90.00
#
_symmetry.space_group_name_H-M   'P 1'
#
loop_
_entity.id
_entity.type
_entity.pdbx_description
1 polymer ?
#
loop_
_entity_poly.entity_id
_entity_poly.type
_entity_poly.pdbx_seq_one_letter_code
_entity_poly.pdbx_strand_id
1 'polypeptide(L)'
;GNLNRDIKAANRMMSVIRSTIQNLRDWISDILEARKELLAEKKPETASPDLINLLRDYLNLRKAERRDWSRYGQQKGTTKDLQSFVNATNYLKAHEIFTLEQLDSVLEEVKQKSGSISTGMKKAESRMKVITGIQNAVADCQQHKAIHDKYVRIGWKTVQFVYAESHRDELDAYNKAYRFLKKHGVDLNVDLEALQVEYEQLQTSHAEYTGQLVAVQEELKPLKEIRYWVSKVLDPEQAE
;
A
#
# COMPACT_ATOMS: atom_id res chain seq x y z
N GLY A 1 21.15 45.35 17.35
CA GLY A 1 19.79 44.85 17.60
C GLY A 1 19.57 43.38 17.17
N ASN A 2 20.14 42.93 16.07
CA ASN A 2 19.90 41.59 15.52
C ASN A 2 20.62 40.49 16.31
N LEU A 3 21.86 40.69 16.72
CA LEU A 3 22.65 39.68 17.46
C LEU A 3 21.99 39.24 18.77
N ASN A 4 21.40 40.17 19.53
CA ASN A 4 20.67 39.85 20.77
C ASN A 4 19.37 39.07 20.52
N ARG A 5 18.72 39.28 19.37
CA ARG A 5 17.54 38.51 18.97
C ARG A 5 17.92 37.08 18.61
N ASP A 6 19.02 36.91 17.88
CA ASP A 6 19.53 35.61 17.43
C ASP A 6 20.05 34.77 18.65
N ILE A 7 20.72 35.41 19.60
CA ILE A 7 21.14 34.78 20.86
C ILE A 7 19.92 34.33 21.69
N LYS A 8 18.85 35.17 21.78
CA LYS A 8 17.63 34.78 22.48
C LYS A 8 16.88 33.63 21.79
N ALA A 9 16.86 33.61 20.45
CA ALA A 9 16.29 32.52 19.67
C ALA A 9 17.08 31.22 19.84
N ALA A 10 18.40 31.27 19.78
CA ALA A 10 19.28 30.14 20.02
C ALA A 10 19.13 29.57 21.45
N ASN A 11 19.03 30.43 22.47
CA ASN A 11 18.81 30.01 23.87
C ASN A 11 17.45 29.36 24.06
N ARG A 12 16.39 29.83 23.39
CA ARG A 12 15.07 29.16 23.39
C ARG A 12 15.13 27.78 22.73
N MET A 13 15.79 27.66 21.56
CA MET A 13 16.03 26.37 20.91
C MET A 13 16.82 25.42 21.82
N MET A 14 17.87 25.88 22.44
CA MET A 14 18.67 25.08 23.40
C MET A 14 17.82 24.62 24.61
N SER A 15 16.93 25.44 25.12
CA SER A 15 16.02 25.06 26.19
C SER A 15 15.04 23.97 25.75
N VAL A 16 14.44 24.10 24.57
CA VAL A 16 13.56 23.08 23.98
C VAL A 16 14.32 21.77 23.76
N ILE A 17 15.52 21.82 23.19
CA ILE A 17 16.36 20.63 22.96
C ILE A 17 16.70 19.93 24.29
N ARG A 18 17.07 20.69 25.32
CA ARG A 18 17.35 20.13 26.67
C ARG A 18 16.12 19.46 27.28
N SER A 19 14.95 20.10 27.18
CA SER A 19 13.69 19.53 27.66
C SER A 19 13.35 18.23 26.90
N THR A 20 13.52 18.21 25.57
CA THR A 20 13.30 17.02 24.76
C THR A 20 14.26 15.90 25.12
N ILE A 21 15.55 16.20 25.33
CA ILE A 21 16.55 15.23 25.78
C ILE A 21 16.21 14.67 27.16
N GLN A 22 15.74 15.50 28.07
CA GLN A 22 15.34 15.04 29.40
C GLN A 22 14.11 14.13 29.31
N ASN A 23 13.08 14.52 28.58
CA ASN A 23 11.89 13.69 28.37
C ASN A 23 12.24 12.33 27.71
N LEU A 24 13.22 12.31 26.78
CA LEU A 24 13.71 11.07 26.18
C LEU A 24 14.46 10.18 27.19
N ARG A 25 15.24 10.78 28.11
CA ARG A 25 15.94 10.03 29.17
C ARG A 25 14.95 9.42 30.17
N ASP A 26 13.97 10.21 30.61
CA ASP A 26 12.96 9.75 31.55
C ASP A 26 12.16 8.60 30.91
N TRP A 27 11.75 8.75 29.67
CA TRP A 27 11.04 7.73 28.92
C TRP A 27 11.87 6.45 28.68
N ILE A 28 13.17 6.56 28.38
CA ILE A 28 14.08 5.39 28.31
C ILE A 28 14.19 4.70 29.67
N SER A 29 14.20 5.46 30.75
CA SER A 29 14.19 4.93 32.12
C SER A 29 12.92 4.13 32.40
N ASP A 30 11.76 4.67 32.05
CA ASP A 30 10.47 4.01 32.22
C ASP A 30 10.37 2.69 31.43
N ILE A 31 10.89 2.68 30.18
CA ILE A 31 10.96 1.47 29.37
C ILE A 31 11.87 0.42 30.02
N LEU A 32 13.02 0.86 30.56
CA LEU A 32 13.95 -0.05 31.23
C LEU A 32 13.38 -0.63 32.53
N GLU A 33 12.58 0.13 33.24
CA GLU A 33 11.86 -0.36 34.44
C GLU A 33 10.72 -1.31 34.07
N ALA A 34 9.87 -0.94 33.14
CA ALA A 34 8.80 -1.82 32.61
C ALA A 34 9.37 -3.14 32.08
N ARG A 35 10.55 -3.10 31.43
CA ARG A 35 11.27 -4.31 31.00
C ARG A 35 11.73 -5.16 32.18
N LYS A 36 12.26 -4.55 33.24
CA LYS A 36 12.70 -5.31 34.44
C LYS A 36 11.51 -6.04 35.08
N GLU A 37 10.35 -5.39 35.15
CA GLU A 37 9.13 -5.97 35.68
C GLU A 37 8.64 -7.16 34.82
N LEU A 38 8.61 -6.99 33.46
CA LEU A 38 8.23 -8.05 32.53
C LEU A 38 9.20 -9.24 32.53
N LEU A 39 10.50 -9.00 32.75
CA LEU A 39 11.52 -10.06 32.85
C LEU A 39 11.50 -10.74 34.23
N ALA A 40 11.03 -10.07 35.29
CA ALA A 40 10.84 -10.66 36.61
C ALA A 40 9.64 -11.60 36.66
N GLU A 41 8.57 -11.30 35.87
CA GLU A 41 7.36 -12.14 35.81
C GLU A 41 7.49 -13.35 34.88
N LYS A 42 8.44 -13.38 33.93
CA LYS A 42 8.66 -14.50 33.01
C LYS A 42 10.09 -14.99 33.07
N LYS A 43 10.29 -16.16 33.69
CA LYS A 43 11.34 -17.09 33.33
C LYS A 43 10.80 -18.01 32.20
N PRO A 44 11.11 -17.80 30.93
CA PRO A 44 10.87 -18.79 29.90
C PRO A 44 12.18 -19.54 29.59
N GLU A 45 12.10 -20.85 29.54
CA GLU A 45 13.22 -21.75 29.21
C GLU A 45 13.71 -21.65 27.74
N THR A 46 13.05 -20.86 26.89
CA THR A 46 13.48 -20.55 25.51
C THR A 46 13.06 -19.12 25.17
N ALA A 47 13.82 -18.13 25.61
CA ALA A 47 13.48 -16.73 25.30
C ALA A 47 13.87 -16.38 23.86
N SER A 48 12.87 -16.16 23.03
CA SER A 48 13.01 -15.40 21.80
C SER A 48 13.66 -14.03 22.10
N PRO A 49 14.62 -13.54 21.28
CA PRO A 49 15.31 -12.29 21.57
C PRO A 49 14.31 -11.12 21.66
N ASP A 50 14.42 -10.35 22.74
CA ASP A 50 13.62 -9.17 22.99
C ASP A 50 13.86 -8.12 21.88
N LEU A 51 12.81 -7.74 21.14
CA LEU A 51 12.88 -6.77 20.04
C LEU A 51 13.53 -5.46 20.42
N ILE A 52 13.32 -4.98 21.65
CA ILE A 52 13.91 -3.72 22.12
C ILE A 52 15.43 -3.83 22.22
N ASN A 53 15.95 -5.00 22.62
CA ASN A 53 17.38 -5.24 22.61
C ASN A 53 17.96 -5.28 21.20
N LEU A 54 17.29 -5.97 20.28
CA LEU A 54 17.71 -6.01 18.87
C LEU A 54 17.72 -4.61 18.24
N LEU A 55 16.70 -3.77 18.52
CA LEU A 55 16.69 -2.38 18.05
C LEU A 55 17.85 -1.56 18.67
N ARG A 56 18.20 -1.81 19.92
CA ARG A 56 19.38 -1.17 20.57
C ARG A 56 20.69 -1.60 19.92
N ASP A 57 20.82 -2.87 19.62
CA ASP A 57 22.00 -3.42 18.95
C ASP A 57 22.14 -2.83 17.55
N TYR A 58 21.03 -2.65 16.82
CA TYR A 58 21.03 -1.92 15.55
C TYR A 58 21.52 -0.47 15.70
N LEU A 59 21.07 0.26 16.73
CA LEU A 59 21.60 1.61 17.01
C LEU A 59 23.11 1.62 17.23
N ASN A 60 23.62 0.61 17.95
CA ASN A 60 25.06 0.48 18.21
C ASN A 60 25.83 0.19 16.91
N LEU A 61 25.29 -0.66 16.03
CA LEU A 61 25.84 -0.91 14.69
C LEU A 61 25.90 0.39 13.88
N ARG A 62 24.82 1.12 13.81
CA ARG A 62 24.75 2.40 13.08
C ARG A 62 25.72 3.44 13.62
N LYS A 63 25.94 3.46 14.93
CA LYS A 63 26.93 4.33 15.56
C LYS A 63 28.35 3.91 15.21
N ALA A 64 28.63 2.62 15.16
CA ALA A 64 29.93 2.09 14.76
C ALA A 64 30.26 2.39 13.30
N GLU A 65 29.30 2.20 12.38
CA GLU A 65 29.43 2.54 10.94
C GLU A 65 29.80 4.00 10.69
N ARG A 66 29.39 4.91 11.58
CA ARG A 66 29.67 6.34 11.45
C ARG A 66 30.91 6.83 12.16
N ARG A 67 31.72 5.94 12.69
CA ARG A 67 32.93 6.31 13.46
C ARG A 67 33.87 7.22 12.64
N ASP A 68 33.93 6.99 11.32
CA ASP A 68 34.81 7.73 10.41
C ASP A 68 34.16 8.96 9.76
N TRP A 69 32.91 9.26 10.12
CA TRP A 69 32.20 10.43 9.58
C TRP A 69 32.69 11.72 10.26
N SER A 70 32.49 12.88 9.59
CA SER A 70 32.71 14.18 10.20
C SER A 70 31.86 14.35 11.47
N ARG A 71 32.34 15.12 12.43
CA ARG A 71 31.65 15.38 13.71
C ARG A 71 30.22 15.85 13.52
N TYR A 72 29.97 16.71 12.52
CA TYR A 72 28.63 17.17 12.17
C TYR A 72 27.76 16.03 11.61
N GLY A 73 28.31 15.21 10.72
CA GLY A 73 27.61 14.05 10.16
C GLY A 73 27.25 13.01 11.22
N GLN A 74 28.17 12.71 12.14
CA GLN A 74 27.92 11.83 13.28
C GLN A 74 26.76 12.34 14.15
N GLN A 75 26.77 13.62 14.50
CA GLN A 75 25.75 14.22 15.36
C GLN A 75 24.35 14.21 14.69
N LYS A 76 24.27 14.63 13.42
CA LYS A 76 23.02 14.62 12.65
C LYS A 76 22.48 13.20 12.46
N GLY A 77 23.36 12.25 12.13
CA GLY A 77 22.99 10.84 11.97
C GLY A 77 22.49 10.22 13.27
N THR A 78 23.18 10.44 14.37
CA THR A 78 22.78 9.93 15.69
C THR A 78 21.40 10.47 16.11
N THR A 79 21.13 11.75 15.90
CA THR A 79 19.82 12.34 16.21
C THR A 79 18.71 11.69 15.40
N LYS A 80 18.91 11.45 14.11
CA LYS A 80 17.94 10.78 13.25
C LYS A 80 17.67 9.34 13.69
N ASP A 81 18.74 8.58 13.99
CA ASP A 81 18.59 7.19 14.43
C ASP A 81 17.89 7.08 15.79
N LEU A 82 18.19 7.98 16.72
CA LEU A 82 17.47 8.05 17.99
C LEU A 82 15.99 8.35 17.80
N GLN A 83 15.65 9.29 16.92
CA GLN A 83 14.24 9.58 16.62
C GLN A 83 13.53 8.36 16.02
N SER A 84 14.18 7.67 15.08
CA SER A 84 13.63 6.46 14.49
C SER A 84 13.48 5.33 15.51
N PHE A 85 14.45 5.16 16.40
CA PHE A 85 14.37 4.19 17.50
C PHE A 85 13.18 4.48 18.45
N VAL A 86 13.02 5.75 18.83
CA VAL A 86 11.89 6.19 19.67
C VAL A 86 10.55 5.88 18.99
N ASN A 87 10.42 6.22 17.70
CA ASN A 87 9.21 5.96 16.94
C ASN A 87 8.92 4.45 16.85
N ALA A 88 9.93 3.64 16.56
CA ALA A 88 9.81 2.19 16.49
C ALA A 88 9.37 1.58 17.83
N THR A 89 10.01 2.01 18.93
CA THR A 89 9.70 1.48 20.26
C THR A 89 8.30 1.92 20.72
N ASN A 90 7.88 3.15 20.42
CA ASN A 90 6.52 3.61 20.67
C ASN A 90 5.49 2.79 19.89
N TYR A 91 5.78 2.50 18.64
CA TYR A 91 4.92 1.68 17.80
C TYR A 91 4.77 0.27 18.40
N LEU A 92 5.89 -0.40 18.73
CA LEU A 92 5.88 -1.74 19.32
C LEU A 92 5.09 -1.78 20.64
N LYS A 93 5.28 -0.77 21.51
CA LYS A 93 4.55 -0.66 22.77
C LYS A 93 3.05 -0.43 22.55
N ALA A 94 2.67 0.45 21.63
CA ALA A 94 1.27 0.74 21.32
C ALA A 94 0.51 -0.47 20.76
N HIS A 95 1.21 -1.38 20.08
CA HIS A 95 0.67 -2.60 19.47
C HIS A 95 0.98 -3.87 20.25
N GLU A 96 1.58 -3.76 21.45
CA GLU A 96 1.93 -4.89 22.33
C GLU A 96 2.82 -5.96 21.66
N ILE A 97 3.74 -5.52 20.77
CA ILE A 97 4.65 -6.38 20.00
C ILE A 97 6.00 -6.41 20.73
N PHE A 98 6.34 -7.52 21.38
CA PHE A 98 7.55 -7.64 22.19
C PHE A 98 8.53 -8.68 21.66
N THR A 99 8.07 -9.65 20.87
CA THR A 99 8.89 -10.72 20.32
C THR A 99 8.96 -10.66 18.79
N LEU A 100 9.98 -11.31 18.23
CA LEU A 100 10.15 -11.41 16.77
C LEU A 100 9.00 -12.15 16.11
N GLU A 101 8.50 -13.22 16.77
CA GLU A 101 7.37 -14.00 16.27
C GLU A 101 6.10 -13.16 16.20
N GLN A 102 5.84 -12.32 17.22
CA GLN A 102 4.73 -11.37 17.20
C GLN A 102 4.85 -10.35 16.07
N LEU A 103 6.07 -9.80 15.87
CA LEU A 103 6.33 -8.87 14.78
C LEU A 103 6.10 -9.52 13.41
N ASP A 104 6.61 -10.73 13.20
CA ASP A 104 6.45 -11.46 11.94
C ASP A 104 4.98 -11.86 11.71
N SER A 105 4.23 -12.23 12.76
CA SER A 105 2.78 -12.52 12.68
C SER A 105 1.99 -11.28 12.27
N VAL A 106 2.17 -10.15 12.96
CA VAL A 106 1.47 -8.91 12.64
C VAL A 106 1.83 -8.43 11.23
N LEU A 107 3.12 -8.52 10.84
CA LEU A 107 3.56 -8.14 9.51
C LEU A 107 2.92 -9.00 8.42
N GLU A 108 2.75 -10.30 8.66
CA GLU A 108 2.08 -11.20 7.73
C GLU A 108 0.58 -10.93 7.65
N GLU A 109 -0.10 -10.69 8.78
CA GLU A 109 -1.51 -10.30 8.82
C GLU A 109 -1.79 -9.02 8.02
N VAL A 110 -0.97 -7.99 8.21
CA VAL A 110 -1.11 -6.71 7.49
C VAL A 110 -0.79 -6.88 6.00
N LYS A 111 0.18 -7.74 5.63
CA LYS A 111 0.44 -8.10 4.23
C LYS A 111 -0.74 -8.82 3.59
N GLN A 112 -1.33 -9.80 4.27
CA GLN A 112 -2.50 -10.54 3.77
C GLN A 112 -3.69 -9.60 3.59
N LYS A 113 -3.93 -8.69 4.54
CA LYS A 113 -4.94 -7.64 4.44
C LYS A 113 -4.70 -6.75 3.22
N SER A 114 -3.47 -6.29 3.00
CA SER A 114 -3.08 -5.54 1.80
C SER A 114 -3.32 -6.33 0.51
N GLY A 115 -2.99 -7.61 0.50
CA GLY A 115 -3.21 -8.52 -0.62
C GLY A 115 -4.69 -8.71 -0.96
N SER A 116 -5.54 -8.88 0.05
CA SER A 116 -6.99 -9.03 -0.13
C SER A 116 -7.64 -7.75 -0.68
N ILE A 117 -7.27 -6.59 -0.14
CA ILE A 117 -7.73 -5.28 -0.63
C ILE A 117 -7.30 -5.06 -2.09
N SER A 118 -6.04 -5.32 -2.41
CA SER A 118 -5.53 -5.21 -3.79
C SER A 118 -6.26 -6.15 -4.75
N THR A 119 -6.60 -7.35 -4.31
CA THR A 119 -7.38 -8.31 -5.11
C THR A 119 -8.80 -7.82 -5.32
N GLY A 120 -9.46 -7.28 -4.30
CA GLY A 120 -10.78 -6.66 -4.40
C GLY A 120 -10.80 -5.49 -5.39
N MET A 121 -9.81 -4.60 -5.28
CA MET A 121 -9.64 -3.47 -6.20
C MET A 121 -9.49 -3.90 -7.65
N LYS A 122 -8.61 -4.89 -7.93
CA LYS A 122 -8.42 -5.43 -9.29
C LYS A 122 -9.67 -6.10 -9.85
N LYS A 123 -10.47 -6.79 -9.00
CA LYS A 123 -11.75 -7.37 -9.43
C LYS A 123 -12.74 -6.28 -9.81
N ALA A 124 -12.86 -5.22 -9.01
CA ALA A 124 -13.73 -4.08 -9.32
C ALA A 124 -13.31 -3.39 -10.63
N GLU A 125 -12.01 -3.09 -10.81
CA GLU A 125 -11.49 -2.53 -12.06
C GLU A 125 -11.78 -3.41 -13.29
N SER A 126 -11.56 -4.72 -13.15
CA SER A 126 -11.79 -5.68 -14.22
C SER A 126 -13.27 -5.71 -14.61
N ARG A 127 -14.17 -5.68 -13.62
CA ARG A 127 -15.62 -5.68 -13.87
C ARG A 127 -16.09 -4.36 -14.48
N MET A 128 -15.59 -3.21 -14.02
CA MET A 128 -15.88 -1.91 -14.63
C MET A 128 -15.45 -1.86 -16.10
N LYS A 129 -14.27 -2.40 -16.45
CA LYS A 129 -13.82 -2.51 -17.85
C LYS A 129 -14.76 -3.37 -18.69
N VAL A 130 -15.27 -4.47 -18.15
CA VAL A 130 -16.24 -5.33 -18.84
C VAL A 130 -17.55 -4.60 -19.05
N ILE A 131 -18.08 -3.89 -18.05
CA ILE A 131 -19.32 -3.10 -18.17
C ILE A 131 -19.17 -2.03 -19.25
N THR A 132 -18.09 -1.25 -19.23
CA THR A 132 -17.81 -0.25 -20.27
C THR A 132 -17.72 -0.90 -21.65
N GLY A 133 -17.08 -2.07 -21.75
CA GLY A 133 -17.01 -2.84 -23.00
C GLY A 133 -18.39 -3.28 -23.49
N ILE A 134 -19.29 -3.70 -22.60
CA ILE A 134 -20.66 -4.09 -22.92
C ILE A 134 -21.47 -2.86 -23.41
N GLN A 135 -21.39 -1.74 -22.70
CA GLN A 135 -22.07 -0.50 -23.10
C GLN A 135 -21.64 -0.05 -24.50
N ASN A 136 -20.34 -0.02 -24.77
CA ASN A 136 -19.80 0.32 -26.08
C ASN A 136 -20.25 -0.70 -27.16
N ALA A 137 -20.19 -1.99 -26.86
CA ALA A 137 -20.59 -3.02 -27.83
C ALA A 137 -22.10 -2.97 -28.13
N VAL A 138 -22.96 -2.67 -27.16
CA VAL A 138 -24.39 -2.45 -27.40
C VAL A 138 -24.58 -1.24 -28.31
N ALA A 139 -23.92 -0.13 -28.05
CA ALA A 139 -23.98 1.09 -28.86
C ALA A 139 -23.53 0.82 -30.30
N ASP A 140 -22.39 0.14 -30.52
CA ASP A 140 -21.88 -0.22 -31.84
C ASP A 140 -22.86 -1.14 -32.59
N CYS A 141 -23.43 -2.14 -31.91
CA CYS A 141 -24.45 -2.99 -32.49
C CYS A 141 -25.73 -2.21 -32.88
N GLN A 142 -26.18 -1.31 -32.04
CA GLN A 142 -27.38 -0.48 -32.33
C GLN A 142 -27.11 0.46 -33.51
N GLN A 143 -25.95 1.10 -33.55
CA GLN A 143 -25.55 2.00 -34.63
C GLN A 143 -25.50 1.30 -35.99
N HIS A 144 -24.98 0.09 -36.07
CA HIS A 144 -24.77 -0.63 -37.31
C HIS A 144 -25.84 -1.69 -37.62
N LYS A 145 -26.87 -1.81 -36.76
CA LYS A 145 -27.91 -2.80 -36.89
C LYS A 145 -28.63 -2.77 -38.24
N ALA A 146 -28.96 -1.58 -38.74
CA ALA A 146 -29.68 -1.44 -40.02
C ALA A 146 -28.85 -1.98 -41.20
N ILE A 147 -27.54 -1.76 -41.20
CA ILE A 147 -26.61 -2.24 -42.23
C ILE A 147 -26.50 -3.77 -42.15
N HIS A 148 -26.33 -4.29 -40.92
CA HIS A 148 -26.24 -5.74 -40.69
C HIS A 148 -27.52 -6.46 -41.08
N ASP A 149 -28.73 -5.94 -40.67
CA ASP A 149 -30.03 -6.54 -41.01
C ASP A 149 -30.26 -6.55 -42.52
N LYS A 150 -29.83 -5.50 -43.22
CA LYS A 150 -29.89 -5.44 -44.68
C LYS A 150 -28.98 -6.49 -45.32
N TYR A 151 -27.71 -6.60 -44.83
CA TYR A 151 -26.75 -7.61 -45.28
C TYR A 151 -27.34 -9.04 -45.16
N VAL A 152 -27.92 -9.37 -44.01
CA VAL A 152 -28.50 -10.70 -43.76
C VAL A 152 -29.70 -11.01 -44.66
N ARG A 153 -30.49 -9.98 -45.04
CA ARG A 153 -31.68 -10.12 -45.89
C ARG A 153 -31.35 -10.29 -47.39
N ILE A 154 -30.09 -9.99 -47.80
CA ILE A 154 -29.70 -10.15 -49.20
C ILE A 154 -29.55 -11.65 -49.52
N GLY A 155 -30.48 -12.18 -50.33
CA GLY A 155 -30.48 -13.60 -50.72
C GLY A 155 -29.49 -13.96 -51.82
N TRP A 156 -28.95 -13.00 -52.59
CA TRP A 156 -28.05 -13.22 -53.72
C TRP A 156 -26.59 -13.02 -53.32
N LYS A 157 -25.80 -14.09 -53.38
CA LYS A 157 -24.41 -14.07 -52.88
C LYS A 157 -23.53 -12.98 -53.49
N THR A 158 -23.67 -12.73 -54.80
CA THR A 158 -22.88 -11.71 -55.52
C THR A 158 -23.22 -10.32 -55.03
N VAL A 159 -24.55 -10.02 -54.83
CA VAL A 159 -25.01 -8.73 -54.32
C VAL A 159 -24.62 -8.56 -52.84
N GLN A 160 -24.71 -9.64 -52.08
CA GLN A 160 -24.29 -9.67 -50.67
C GLN A 160 -22.77 -9.37 -50.53
N PHE A 161 -21.92 -9.95 -51.43
CA PHE A 161 -20.50 -9.68 -51.44
C PHE A 161 -20.20 -8.20 -51.76
N VAL A 162 -20.82 -7.63 -52.81
CA VAL A 162 -20.62 -6.20 -53.13
C VAL A 162 -21.09 -5.30 -52.01
N TYR A 163 -22.20 -5.64 -51.37
CA TYR A 163 -22.71 -4.88 -50.22
C TYR A 163 -21.76 -4.98 -49.04
N ALA A 164 -21.20 -6.16 -48.75
CA ALA A 164 -20.26 -6.35 -47.68
C ALA A 164 -18.95 -5.56 -47.92
N GLU A 165 -18.47 -5.49 -49.14
CA GLU A 165 -17.26 -4.70 -49.47
C GLU A 165 -17.51 -3.20 -49.32
N SER A 166 -18.69 -2.70 -49.66
CA SER A 166 -19.08 -1.28 -49.52
C SER A 166 -19.36 -0.86 -48.07
N HIS A 167 -19.64 -1.81 -47.19
CA HIS A 167 -19.98 -1.58 -45.77
C HIS A 167 -19.07 -2.39 -44.82
N ARG A 168 -17.83 -2.61 -45.23
CA ARG A 168 -16.92 -3.52 -44.53
C ARG A 168 -16.67 -3.10 -43.09
N ASP A 169 -16.34 -1.83 -42.89
CA ASP A 169 -16.01 -1.32 -41.57
C ASP A 169 -17.16 -1.40 -40.59
N GLU A 170 -18.41 -1.07 -41.06
CA GLU A 170 -19.60 -1.12 -40.24
C GLU A 170 -20.01 -2.56 -39.90
N LEU A 171 -19.89 -3.49 -40.85
CA LEU A 171 -20.16 -4.91 -40.61
C LEU A 171 -19.14 -5.53 -39.68
N ASP A 172 -17.86 -5.17 -39.82
CA ASP A 172 -16.80 -5.62 -38.94
C ASP A 172 -16.97 -5.07 -37.51
N ALA A 173 -17.35 -3.79 -37.37
CA ALA A 173 -17.66 -3.19 -36.09
C ALA A 173 -18.84 -3.91 -35.39
N TYR A 174 -19.95 -4.15 -36.12
CA TYR A 174 -21.09 -4.91 -35.62
C TYR A 174 -20.67 -6.31 -35.16
N ASN A 175 -19.98 -7.04 -36.01
CA ASN A 175 -19.55 -8.42 -35.72
C ASN A 175 -18.63 -8.51 -34.53
N LYS A 176 -17.69 -7.58 -34.41
CA LYS A 176 -16.78 -7.48 -33.26
C LYS A 176 -17.53 -7.22 -31.97
N ALA A 177 -18.42 -6.24 -31.98
CA ALA A 177 -19.28 -5.88 -30.85
C ALA A 177 -20.18 -7.05 -30.44
N TYR A 178 -20.84 -7.69 -31.40
CA TYR A 178 -21.70 -8.85 -31.15
C TYR A 178 -20.97 -10.04 -30.56
N ARG A 179 -19.73 -10.34 -31.06
CA ARG A 179 -18.88 -11.39 -30.50
C ARG A 179 -18.46 -11.08 -29.07
N PHE A 180 -18.20 -9.81 -28.76
CA PHE A 180 -17.87 -9.37 -27.41
C PHE A 180 -19.05 -9.60 -26.45
N LEU A 181 -20.26 -9.19 -26.84
CA LEU A 181 -21.48 -9.43 -26.04
C LEU A 181 -21.68 -10.93 -25.81
N LYS A 182 -21.60 -11.75 -26.86
CA LYS A 182 -21.72 -13.22 -26.74
C LYS A 182 -20.69 -13.83 -25.80
N LYS A 183 -19.45 -13.36 -25.87
CA LYS A 183 -18.38 -13.83 -24.98
C LYS A 183 -18.71 -13.59 -23.50
N HIS A 184 -19.41 -12.50 -23.20
CA HIS A 184 -19.80 -12.14 -21.85
C HIS A 184 -21.21 -12.61 -21.48
N GLY A 185 -21.89 -13.38 -22.33
CA GLY A 185 -23.24 -13.92 -22.09
C GLY A 185 -24.33 -12.83 -22.01
N VAL A 186 -24.12 -11.71 -22.72
CA VAL A 186 -25.01 -10.55 -22.69
C VAL A 186 -25.75 -10.42 -24.02
N ASP A 187 -27.04 -10.15 -23.95
CA ASP A 187 -27.87 -9.88 -25.11
C ASP A 187 -27.95 -8.38 -25.44
N LEU A 188 -28.39 -8.04 -26.68
CA LEU A 188 -28.57 -6.66 -27.14
C LEU A 188 -29.61 -5.88 -26.33
N ASN A 189 -30.52 -6.57 -25.67
CA ASN A 189 -31.60 -5.97 -24.85
C ASN A 189 -31.22 -5.88 -23.36
N VAL A 190 -29.92 -5.94 -23.06
CA VAL A 190 -29.42 -5.80 -21.67
C VAL A 190 -29.89 -4.47 -21.08
N ASP A 191 -30.23 -4.51 -19.80
CA ASP A 191 -30.56 -3.31 -19.03
C ASP A 191 -29.29 -2.48 -18.79
N LEU A 192 -29.08 -1.45 -19.58
CA LEU A 192 -27.96 -0.53 -19.50
C LEU A 192 -28.01 0.33 -18.23
N GLU A 193 -29.23 0.62 -17.71
CA GLU A 193 -29.37 1.39 -16.46
C GLU A 193 -28.88 0.56 -15.26
N ALA A 194 -29.24 -0.72 -15.20
CA ALA A 194 -28.76 -1.64 -14.19
C ALA A 194 -27.20 -1.79 -14.24
N LEU A 195 -26.63 -1.87 -15.45
CA LEU A 195 -25.17 -1.90 -15.61
C LEU A 195 -24.51 -0.59 -15.18
N GLN A 196 -25.14 0.55 -15.41
CA GLN A 196 -24.66 1.84 -14.97
C GLN A 196 -24.65 1.94 -13.45
N VAL A 197 -25.71 1.49 -12.79
CA VAL A 197 -25.79 1.43 -11.32
C VAL A 197 -24.70 0.49 -10.75
N GLU A 198 -24.50 -0.68 -11.36
CA GLU A 198 -23.40 -1.59 -10.98
C GLU A 198 -22.03 -0.91 -11.12
N TYR A 199 -21.80 -0.20 -12.22
CA TYR A 199 -20.56 0.53 -12.45
C TYR A 199 -20.29 1.58 -11.35
N GLU A 200 -21.28 2.36 -10.97
CA GLU A 200 -21.18 3.38 -9.92
C GLU A 200 -20.91 2.77 -8.55
N GLN A 201 -21.54 1.64 -8.23
CA GLN A 201 -21.26 0.88 -7.00
C GLN A 201 -19.81 0.36 -6.98
N LEU A 202 -19.33 -0.17 -8.10
CA LEU A 202 -17.96 -0.64 -8.23
C LEU A 202 -16.96 0.52 -8.14
N GLN A 203 -17.26 1.68 -8.68
CA GLN A 203 -16.45 2.89 -8.58
C GLN A 203 -16.33 3.34 -7.12
N THR A 204 -17.44 3.33 -6.38
CA THR A 204 -17.46 3.63 -4.94
C THR A 204 -16.61 2.64 -4.17
N SER A 205 -16.81 1.34 -4.39
CA SER A 205 -16.02 0.28 -3.75
C SER A 205 -14.53 0.38 -4.09
N HIS A 206 -14.19 0.73 -5.32
CA HIS A 206 -12.79 0.94 -5.73
C HIS A 206 -12.14 2.12 -4.98
N ALA A 207 -12.88 3.22 -4.80
CA ALA A 207 -12.41 4.37 -4.01
C ALA A 207 -12.20 3.99 -2.53
N GLU A 208 -13.10 3.20 -1.95
CA GLU A 208 -12.96 2.66 -0.58
C GLU A 208 -11.73 1.76 -0.46
N TYR A 209 -11.50 0.83 -1.40
CA TYR A 209 -10.31 -0.01 -1.42
C TYR A 209 -9.03 0.81 -1.54
N THR A 210 -9.05 1.88 -2.33
CA THR A 210 -7.90 2.77 -2.47
C THR A 210 -7.56 3.44 -1.12
N GLY A 211 -8.57 3.95 -0.42
CA GLY A 211 -8.39 4.52 0.92
C GLY A 211 -7.86 3.51 1.94
N GLN A 212 -8.43 2.30 1.95
CA GLN A 212 -7.98 1.20 2.82
C GLN A 212 -6.54 0.78 2.50
N LEU A 213 -6.16 0.72 1.22
CA LEU A 213 -4.81 0.35 0.81
C LEU A 213 -3.77 1.36 1.31
N VAL A 214 -4.08 2.66 1.23
CA VAL A 214 -3.21 3.71 1.77
C VAL A 214 -3.04 3.54 3.28
N ALA A 215 -4.12 3.32 4.03
CA ALA A 215 -4.06 3.12 5.47
C ALA A 215 -3.19 1.89 5.84
N VAL A 216 -3.39 0.77 5.15
CA VAL A 216 -2.60 -0.46 5.37
C VAL A 216 -1.13 -0.27 4.98
N GLN A 217 -0.82 0.51 3.94
CA GLN A 217 0.56 0.83 3.57
C GLN A 217 1.26 1.69 4.63
N GLU A 218 0.55 2.64 5.23
CA GLU A 218 1.09 3.43 6.35
C GLU A 218 1.35 2.55 7.59
N GLU A 219 0.49 1.58 7.87
CA GLU A 219 0.68 0.59 8.92
C GLU A 219 1.87 -0.35 8.65
N LEU A 220 2.10 -0.73 7.38
CA LEU A 220 3.22 -1.59 6.99
C LEU A 220 4.58 -0.92 7.08
N LYS A 221 4.67 0.41 6.94
CA LYS A 221 5.96 1.13 6.93
C LYS A 221 6.77 0.90 8.20
N PRO A 222 6.25 1.19 9.41
CA PRO A 222 7.00 0.99 10.64
C PRO A 222 7.34 -0.48 10.88
N LEU A 223 6.42 -1.41 10.57
CA LEU A 223 6.67 -2.86 10.72
C LEU A 223 7.83 -3.35 9.85
N LYS A 224 7.86 -2.94 8.58
CA LYS A 224 8.96 -3.27 7.66
C LYS A 224 10.28 -2.66 8.09
N GLU A 225 10.26 -1.42 8.55
CA GLU A 225 11.45 -0.72 9.02
C GLU A 225 12.03 -1.43 10.26
N ILE A 226 11.19 -1.76 11.24
CA ILE A 226 11.60 -2.50 12.43
C ILE A 226 12.14 -3.88 12.04
N ARG A 227 11.46 -4.61 11.17
CA ARG A 227 11.89 -5.93 10.70
C ARG A 227 13.23 -5.88 9.97
N TYR A 228 13.44 -4.85 9.16
CA TYR A 228 14.72 -4.60 8.49
C TYR A 228 15.85 -4.36 9.50
N TRP A 229 15.62 -3.55 10.54
CA TRP A 229 16.65 -3.31 11.57
C TRP A 229 17.01 -4.59 12.33
N VAL A 230 15.99 -5.36 12.66
CA VAL A 230 16.19 -6.67 13.32
C VAL A 230 16.97 -7.63 12.41
N SER A 231 16.68 -7.68 11.12
CA SER A 231 17.43 -8.53 10.19
C SER A 231 18.90 -8.13 10.07
N LYS A 232 19.22 -6.83 10.08
CA LYS A 232 20.60 -6.34 10.07
C LYS A 232 21.41 -6.75 11.30
N VAL A 233 20.75 -7.00 12.43
CA VAL A 233 21.41 -7.47 13.67
C VAL A 233 21.57 -8.99 13.67
N LEU A 234 20.54 -9.71 13.23
CA LEU A 234 20.51 -11.18 13.29
C LEU A 234 21.31 -11.83 12.15
N ASP A 235 21.29 -11.23 10.97
CA ASP A 235 21.92 -11.79 9.78
C ASP A 235 22.49 -10.67 8.89
N PRO A 236 23.65 -10.10 9.26
CA PRO A 236 24.25 -8.96 8.55
C PRO A 236 24.66 -9.31 7.11
N GLU A 237 24.92 -10.59 6.79
CA GLU A 237 25.38 -11.00 5.46
C GLU A 237 24.23 -11.15 4.44
N GLN A 238 23.00 -11.40 4.88
CA GLN A 238 21.83 -11.51 3.99
C GLN A 238 21.10 -10.19 3.75
N ALA A 239 21.54 -9.11 4.36
CA ALA A 239 20.83 -7.83 4.35
C ALA A 239 21.43 -6.79 3.38
N GLU A 240 22.34 -7.21 2.48
CA GLU A 240 22.77 -6.49 1.29
C GLU A 240 21.91 -6.87 0.09
#